data_9a1fb0cc2940feec6d6dfa44573ddf45
#
_entry.id   9a1fb0cc2940feec6d6dfa44573ddf45
#
_cell.length_a   1.000
_cell.length_b   1.000
_cell.length_c   1.000
_cell.angle_alpha   90.00
_cell.angle_beta   90.00
_cell.angle_gamma   90.00
#
_symmetry.space_group_name_H-M   'P 1'
#
loop_
_entity.id
_entity.type
_entity.pdbx_description
1 polymer ?
#
loop_
_entity_poly.entity_id
_entity_poly.type
_entity_poly.pdbx_seq_one_letter_code
_entity_poly.pdbx_strand_id
1 'polypeptide(L)'
;MSVAERLISYITSVRYEDLPREVVITAKRLVMNTLGATLAGSGAEGVKEVAELVKEWGGKPESTVMLYGCKVPAHEAVLVNATMARALDFDEFHLHTGIHSGATVVPVALAASELCGGVDGKEFITALVVGAEVMCRMRLVPDSCIGVSGWTGEVYGAFGAAITAGRILEITEKEMRNALGLALSQSSGTAQTIYDGVLGTRVQQGFSARAGLLSTVLATKGITGAQNFLEGRAGFYPVYYRGMDYDISRLVDGIGERYELLNTVTKPYPCCGFLMAPIENVINIMRHNNLHSVSSSVSEG
;
A
#
# COMPACT_ATOMS: atom_id res chain seq x y z
N MET A 1 -6.49 27.26 -5.33
CA MET A 1 -5.88 25.94 -5.65
C MET A 1 -6.93 24.86 -5.46
N SER A 2 -7.11 23.99 -6.45
CA SER A 2 -7.95 22.80 -6.33
C SER A 2 -7.37 21.81 -5.30
N VAL A 3 -8.17 20.81 -4.87
CA VAL A 3 -7.67 19.76 -3.97
C VAL A 3 -6.49 19.01 -4.60
N ALA A 4 -6.57 18.68 -5.88
CA ALA A 4 -5.49 18.01 -6.60
C ALA A 4 -4.21 18.85 -6.67
N GLU A 5 -4.30 20.17 -6.86
CA GLU A 5 -3.13 21.06 -6.85
C GLU A 5 -2.48 21.14 -5.48
N ARG A 6 -3.27 21.28 -4.40
CA ARG A 6 -2.77 21.29 -3.02
C ARG A 6 -2.08 19.96 -2.68
N LEU A 7 -2.69 18.85 -3.09
CA LEU A 7 -2.13 17.51 -2.88
C LEU A 7 -0.78 17.37 -3.59
N ILE A 8 -0.69 17.70 -4.88
CA ILE A 8 0.54 17.57 -5.67
C ILE A 8 1.63 18.49 -5.11
N SER A 9 1.30 19.73 -4.75
CA SER A 9 2.23 20.65 -4.13
C SER A 9 2.81 20.07 -2.83
N TYR A 10 1.97 19.49 -1.95
CA TYR A 10 2.43 18.80 -0.76
C TYR A 10 3.36 17.63 -1.11
N ILE A 11 2.94 16.75 -2.02
CA ILE A 11 3.71 15.58 -2.43
C ILE A 11 5.12 15.96 -2.88
N THR A 12 5.27 17.04 -3.63
CA THR A 12 6.55 17.43 -4.25
C THR A 12 7.40 18.36 -3.38
N SER A 13 6.81 19.09 -2.43
CA SER A 13 7.51 20.08 -1.63
C SER A 13 8.00 19.60 -0.26
N VAL A 14 7.34 18.60 0.34
CA VAL A 14 7.70 18.10 1.68
C VAL A 14 9.14 17.58 1.69
N ARG A 15 9.91 17.95 2.73
CA ARG A 15 11.29 17.52 2.96
C ARG A 15 11.37 16.73 4.26
N TYR A 16 12.43 15.95 4.43
CA TYR A 16 12.68 15.18 5.64
C TYR A 16 12.68 16.04 6.91
N GLU A 17 13.22 17.25 6.82
CA GLU A 17 13.31 18.21 7.91
C GLU A 17 11.95 18.76 8.35
N ASP A 18 10.93 18.67 7.50
CA ASP A 18 9.55 19.08 7.80
C ASP A 18 8.77 17.99 8.54
N LEU A 19 9.30 16.74 8.59
CA LEU A 19 8.63 15.61 9.21
C LEU A 19 8.82 15.61 10.74
N PRO A 20 7.75 15.50 11.53
CA PRO A 20 7.86 15.28 12.98
C PRO A 20 8.67 14.02 13.30
N ARG A 21 9.44 14.07 14.38
CA ARG A 21 10.28 12.93 14.82
C ARG A 21 9.49 11.62 14.95
N GLU A 22 8.29 11.69 15.48
CA GLU A 22 7.40 10.52 15.65
C GLU A 22 6.97 9.90 14.32
N VAL A 23 6.74 10.72 13.28
CA VAL A 23 6.43 10.26 11.92
C VAL A 23 7.63 9.51 11.32
N VAL A 24 8.83 10.05 11.49
CA VAL A 24 10.07 9.38 11.04
C VAL A 24 10.28 8.04 11.76
N ILE A 25 10.04 7.98 13.07
CA ILE A 25 10.14 6.73 13.85
C ILE A 25 9.10 5.72 13.36
N THR A 26 7.86 6.15 13.12
CA THR A 26 6.79 5.29 12.62
C THR A 26 7.11 4.78 11.22
N ALA A 27 7.63 5.61 10.32
CA ALA A 27 8.08 5.17 8.99
C ALA A 27 9.19 4.12 9.06
N LYS A 28 10.16 4.27 9.97
CA LYS A 28 11.20 3.25 10.18
C LYS A 28 10.63 1.92 10.70
N ARG A 29 9.65 1.97 11.60
CA ARG A 29 8.93 0.78 12.08
C ARG A 29 8.12 0.13 10.97
N LEU A 30 7.49 0.94 10.11
CA LEU A 30 6.78 0.48 8.92
C LEU A 30 7.70 -0.33 8.01
N VAL A 31 8.89 0.20 7.68
CA VAL A 31 9.90 -0.51 6.88
C VAL A 31 10.27 -1.84 7.53
N MET A 32 10.61 -1.83 8.81
CA MET A 32 11.03 -3.03 9.53
C MET A 32 9.91 -4.09 9.58
N ASN A 33 8.66 -3.68 9.85
CA ASN A 33 7.50 -4.56 9.87
C ASN A 33 7.25 -5.17 8.48
N THR A 34 7.24 -4.33 7.44
CA THR A 34 7.00 -4.80 6.06
C THR A 34 8.09 -5.76 5.59
N LEU A 35 9.36 -5.50 5.89
CA LEU A 35 10.45 -6.43 5.57
C LEU A 35 10.29 -7.76 6.31
N GLY A 36 9.92 -7.71 7.60
CA GLY A 36 9.62 -8.92 8.37
C GLY A 36 8.46 -9.72 7.77
N ALA A 37 7.36 -9.05 7.40
CA ALA A 37 6.22 -9.67 6.74
C ALA A 37 6.58 -10.26 5.36
N THR A 38 7.43 -9.57 4.59
CA THR A 38 7.96 -10.06 3.29
C THR A 38 8.79 -11.33 3.47
N LEU A 39 9.69 -11.34 4.47
CA LEU A 39 10.51 -12.52 4.78
C LEU A 39 9.62 -13.72 5.16
N ALA A 40 8.67 -13.51 6.07
CA ALA A 40 7.74 -14.54 6.51
C ALA A 40 6.83 -15.04 5.37
N GLY A 41 6.37 -14.11 4.52
CA GLY A 41 5.46 -14.40 3.41
C GLY A 41 6.12 -15.06 2.18
N SER A 42 7.45 -15.09 2.12
CA SER A 42 8.17 -15.59 0.93
C SER A 42 7.89 -17.06 0.58
N GLY A 43 7.55 -17.89 1.57
CA GLY A 43 7.16 -19.29 1.39
C GLY A 43 5.65 -19.53 1.37
N ALA A 44 4.82 -18.47 1.40
CA ALA A 44 3.38 -18.63 1.40
C ALA A 44 2.87 -19.13 0.04
N GLU A 45 1.75 -19.85 0.08
CA GLU A 45 1.10 -20.40 -1.13
C GLU A 45 0.84 -19.33 -2.18
N GLY A 46 1.15 -19.61 -3.45
CA GLY A 46 0.98 -18.70 -4.59
C GLY A 46 2.12 -17.69 -4.79
N VAL A 47 2.99 -17.48 -3.80
CA VAL A 47 4.10 -16.52 -3.89
C VAL A 47 5.20 -17.02 -4.82
N LYS A 48 5.54 -18.31 -4.68
CA LYS A 48 6.55 -18.95 -5.52
C LYS A 48 6.15 -18.91 -7.00
N GLU A 49 4.90 -19.18 -7.29
CA GLU A 49 4.35 -19.17 -8.64
C GLU A 49 4.45 -17.77 -9.30
N VAL A 50 4.16 -16.71 -8.53
CA VAL A 50 4.33 -15.34 -9.01
C VAL A 50 5.80 -15.00 -9.26
N ALA A 51 6.70 -15.43 -8.36
CA ALA A 51 8.13 -15.19 -8.49
C ALA A 51 8.75 -15.94 -9.68
N GLU A 52 8.37 -17.21 -9.88
CA GLU A 52 8.82 -18.01 -11.03
C GLU A 52 8.32 -17.44 -12.35
N LEU A 53 7.04 -17.05 -12.43
CA LEU A 53 6.47 -16.43 -13.62
C LEU A 53 7.23 -15.15 -14.02
N VAL A 54 7.49 -14.26 -13.06
CA VAL A 54 8.24 -13.03 -13.30
C VAL A 54 9.68 -13.32 -13.73
N LYS A 55 10.30 -14.34 -13.16
CA LYS A 55 11.64 -14.80 -13.55
C LYS A 55 11.65 -15.39 -14.97
N GLU A 56 10.63 -16.14 -15.37
CA GLU A 56 10.46 -16.66 -16.73
C GLU A 56 10.29 -15.54 -17.76
N TRP A 57 9.53 -14.48 -17.43
CA TRP A 57 9.41 -13.31 -18.31
C TRP A 57 10.75 -12.60 -18.49
N GLY A 58 11.61 -12.62 -17.48
CA GLY A 58 12.93 -12.02 -17.54
C GLY A 58 12.90 -10.52 -17.77
N GLY A 59 13.84 -10.01 -18.55
CA GLY A 59 13.96 -8.61 -18.89
C GLY A 59 15.18 -7.94 -18.27
N LYS A 60 15.23 -6.61 -18.26
CA LYS A 60 16.34 -5.85 -17.73
C LYS A 60 16.46 -6.05 -16.20
N PRO A 61 17.65 -6.42 -15.67
CA PRO A 61 17.82 -6.70 -14.24
C PRO A 61 17.94 -5.40 -13.44
N GLU A 62 16.83 -4.69 -13.23
CA GLU A 62 16.78 -3.38 -12.59
C GLU A 62 16.66 -3.48 -11.07
N SER A 63 15.73 -4.32 -10.58
CA SER A 63 15.41 -4.39 -9.15
C SER A 63 15.34 -5.83 -8.64
N THR A 64 15.66 -5.99 -7.35
CA THR A 64 15.77 -7.28 -6.69
C THR A 64 14.41 -7.86 -6.33
N VAL A 65 14.17 -9.13 -6.71
CA VAL A 65 13.14 -9.96 -6.09
C VAL A 65 13.73 -10.52 -4.81
N MET A 66 13.26 -10.03 -3.67
CA MET A 66 13.79 -10.37 -2.35
C MET A 66 13.71 -11.89 -2.13
N LEU A 67 14.78 -12.49 -1.57
CA LEU A 67 14.91 -13.93 -1.25
C LEU A 67 14.96 -14.89 -2.44
N TYR A 68 14.62 -14.46 -3.65
CA TYR A 68 14.63 -15.32 -4.85
C TYR A 68 15.93 -15.23 -5.66
N GLY A 69 16.89 -14.41 -5.24
CA GLY A 69 18.24 -14.35 -5.81
C GLY A 69 18.30 -13.88 -7.26
N CYS A 70 17.32 -13.11 -7.72
CA CYS A 70 17.27 -12.57 -9.08
C CYS A 70 16.91 -11.09 -9.10
N LYS A 71 17.28 -10.43 -10.20
CA LYS A 71 16.82 -9.10 -10.57
C LYS A 71 15.98 -9.19 -11.85
N VAL A 72 14.95 -8.38 -11.90
CA VAL A 72 13.98 -8.28 -13.00
C VAL A 72 13.64 -6.80 -13.24
N PRO A 73 12.85 -6.44 -14.26
CA PRO A 73 12.35 -5.07 -14.38
C PRO A 73 11.68 -4.60 -13.10
N ALA A 74 11.90 -3.33 -12.72
CA ALA A 74 11.54 -2.81 -11.40
C ALA A 74 10.05 -3.03 -11.05
N HIS A 75 9.14 -2.85 -12.01
CA HIS A 75 7.71 -3.04 -11.79
C HIS A 75 7.35 -4.52 -11.56
N GLU A 76 8.11 -5.47 -12.11
CA GLU A 76 7.91 -6.90 -11.85
C GLU A 76 8.49 -7.32 -10.49
N ALA A 77 9.62 -6.74 -10.08
CA ALA A 77 10.13 -6.94 -8.72
C ALA A 77 9.12 -6.46 -7.66
N VAL A 78 8.49 -5.31 -7.90
CA VAL A 78 7.43 -4.79 -7.03
C VAL A 78 6.24 -5.73 -6.96
N LEU A 79 5.79 -6.32 -8.07
CA LEU A 79 4.70 -7.29 -8.08
C LEU A 79 4.95 -8.42 -7.08
N VAL A 80 6.13 -9.03 -7.14
CA VAL A 80 6.49 -10.16 -6.26
C VAL A 80 6.65 -9.69 -4.81
N ASN A 81 7.43 -8.63 -4.58
CA ASN A 81 7.79 -8.18 -3.25
C ASN A 81 6.55 -7.68 -2.46
N ALA A 82 5.62 -6.99 -3.10
CA ALA A 82 4.37 -6.56 -2.48
C ALA A 82 3.41 -7.74 -2.23
N THR A 83 3.39 -8.72 -3.13
CA THR A 83 2.66 -9.99 -2.89
C THR A 83 3.21 -10.72 -1.68
N MET A 84 4.54 -10.84 -1.53
CA MET A 84 5.16 -11.42 -0.35
C MET A 84 4.79 -10.68 0.94
N ALA A 85 4.88 -9.35 0.91
CA ALA A 85 4.57 -8.52 2.08
C ALA A 85 3.14 -8.74 2.59
N ARG A 86 2.19 -8.95 1.66
CA ARG A 86 0.76 -9.13 1.95
C ARG A 86 0.35 -10.57 2.23
N ALA A 87 1.20 -11.55 1.90
CA ALA A 87 0.83 -12.96 1.77
C ALA A 87 0.25 -13.61 3.04
N LEU A 88 0.71 -13.20 4.22
CA LEU A 88 0.29 -13.75 5.52
C LEU A 88 -0.69 -12.85 6.29
N ASP A 89 -1.10 -11.71 5.71
CA ASP A 89 -1.89 -10.71 6.43
C ASP A 89 -1.25 -10.29 7.78
N PHE A 90 0.09 -10.25 7.81
CA PHE A 90 0.90 -9.93 8.99
C PHE A 90 1.60 -8.57 8.89
N ASP A 91 1.46 -7.92 7.76
CA ASP A 91 1.83 -6.54 7.55
C ASP A 91 0.93 -5.60 8.37
N GLU A 92 1.41 -4.40 8.64
CA GLU A 92 0.66 -3.39 9.39
C GLU A 92 -0.65 -3.00 8.68
N PHE A 93 -1.52 -2.34 9.40
CA PHE A 93 -2.72 -1.72 8.84
C PHE A 93 -3.04 -0.41 9.55
N HIS A 94 -3.70 0.49 8.84
CA HIS A 94 -4.19 1.74 9.41
C HIS A 94 -5.49 1.50 10.18
N LEU A 95 -5.53 1.90 11.45
CA LEU A 95 -6.58 1.56 12.41
C LEU A 95 -8.00 1.94 11.95
N HIS A 96 -8.14 3.12 11.34
CA HIS A 96 -9.45 3.64 10.92
C HIS A 96 -9.83 3.30 9.48
N THR A 97 -8.86 3.01 8.63
CA THR A 97 -9.10 2.80 7.19
C THR A 97 -8.92 1.37 6.74
N GLY A 98 -8.21 0.55 7.52
CA GLY A 98 -7.84 -0.81 7.14
C GLY A 98 -6.84 -0.88 5.98
N ILE A 99 -6.19 0.22 5.62
CA ILE A 99 -5.19 0.29 4.54
C ILE A 99 -3.89 -0.38 5.00
N HIS A 100 -3.29 -1.15 4.12
CA HIS A 100 -2.00 -1.81 4.25
C HIS A 100 -0.94 -1.02 3.47
N SER A 101 -0.57 0.15 3.97
CA SER A 101 0.27 1.09 3.22
C SER A 101 1.71 0.59 3.02
N GLY A 102 2.31 -0.04 4.03
CA GLY A 102 3.67 -0.53 3.98
C GLY A 102 3.88 -1.60 2.92
N ALA A 103 2.93 -2.54 2.79
CA ALA A 103 2.98 -3.59 1.77
C ALA A 103 2.97 -3.03 0.33
N THR A 104 2.55 -1.77 0.14
CA THR A 104 2.65 -1.03 -1.12
C THR A 104 3.94 -0.21 -1.20
N VAL A 105 4.11 0.75 -0.26
CA VAL A 105 5.13 1.80 -0.42
C VAL A 105 6.56 1.29 -0.20
N VAL A 106 6.78 0.30 0.68
CA VAL A 106 8.13 -0.21 0.96
C VAL A 106 8.71 -0.97 -0.23
N PRO A 107 8.02 -1.97 -0.83
CA PRO A 107 8.50 -2.63 -2.04
C PRO A 107 8.74 -1.67 -3.20
N VAL A 108 7.86 -0.67 -3.38
CA VAL A 108 8.01 0.36 -4.42
C VAL A 108 9.23 1.23 -4.16
N ALA A 109 9.42 1.71 -2.92
CA ALA A 109 10.57 2.53 -2.56
C ALA A 109 11.89 1.81 -2.80
N LEU A 110 11.98 0.53 -2.42
CA LEU A 110 13.17 -0.29 -2.65
C LEU A 110 13.44 -0.46 -4.15
N ALA A 111 12.43 -0.83 -4.92
CA ALA A 111 12.59 -1.06 -6.36
C ALA A 111 12.91 0.23 -7.13
N ALA A 112 12.25 1.34 -6.80
CA ALA A 112 12.53 2.64 -7.41
C ALA A 112 13.94 3.14 -7.06
N SER A 113 14.40 2.90 -5.82
CA SER A 113 15.78 3.24 -5.41
C SER A 113 16.82 2.46 -6.20
N GLU A 114 16.61 1.15 -6.40
CA GLU A 114 17.51 0.36 -7.26
C GLU A 114 17.46 0.82 -8.71
N LEU A 115 16.28 1.17 -9.22
CA LEU A 115 16.08 1.64 -10.60
C LEU A 115 16.86 2.92 -10.90
N CYS A 116 16.96 3.86 -9.95
CA CYS A 116 17.73 5.11 -10.12
C CYS A 116 19.20 5.02 -9.63
N GLY A 117 19.65 3.86 -9.16
CA GLY A 117 21.02 3.65 -8.71
C GLY A 117 21.29 4.03 -7.25
N GLY A 118 20.23 4.24 -6.46
CA GLY A 118 20.30 4.57 -5.04
C GLY A 118 19.63 5.90 -4.71
N VAL A 119 19.21 6.07 -3.47
CA VAL A 119 18.61 7.29 -2.95
C VAL A 119 19.12 7.54 -1.53
N ASP A 120 19.17 8.80 -1.11
CA ASP A 120 19.48 9.17 0.26
C ASP A 120 18.41 8.62 1.23
N GLY A 121 18.85 8.21 2.43
CA GLY A 121 17.94 7.62 3.42
C GLY A 121 16.85 8.58 3.93
N LYS A 122 17.11 9.89 3.91
CA LYS A 122 16.10 10.89 4.26
C LYS A 122 15.02 10.98 3.19
N GLU A 123 15.42 11.02 1.90
CA GLU A 123 14.45 11.02 0.80
C GLU A 123 13.68 9.70 0.74
N PHE A 124 14.35 8.56 0.98
CA PHE A 124 13.67 7.27 1.09
C PHE A 124 12.55 7.29 2.13
N ILE A 125 12.82 7.79 3.35
CA ILE A 125 11.82 7.91 4.42
C ILE A 125 10.72 8.92 4.02
N THR A 126 11.08 10.05 3.42
CA THR A 126 10.10 11.07 3.00
C THR A 126 9.15 10.50 1.95
N ALA A 127 9.67 9.80 0.95
CA ALA A 127 8.87 9.17 -0.10
C ALA A 127 7.87 8.14 0.48
N LEU A 128 8.32 7.32 1.44
CA LEU A 128 7.46 6.37 2.15
C LEU A 128 6.34 7.07 2.92
N VAL A 129 6.70 8.11 3.70
CA VAL A 129 5.74 8.87 4.49
C VAL A 129 4.67 9.47 3.59
N VAL A 130 5.07 10.19 2.54
CA VAL A 130 4.13 10.88 1.66
C VAL A 130 3.22 9.90 0.92
N GLY A 131 3.76 8.77 0.42
CA GLY A 131 2.96 7.74 -0.25
C GLY A 131 1.95 7.08 0.68
N ALA A 132 2.36 6.66 1.87
CA ALA A 132 1.49 6.05 2.86
C ALA A 132 0.43 7.02 3.39
N GLU A 133 0.83 8.26 3.67
CA GLU A 133 -0.06 9.33 4.13
C GLU A 133 -1.20 9.57 3.15
N VAL A 134 -0.88 9.72 1.85
CA VAL A 134 -1.92 9.98 0.84
C VAL A 134 -2.84 8.77 0.66
N MET A 135 -2.32 7.53 0.70
CA MET A 135 -3.17 6.34 0.67
C MET A 135 -4.22 6.35 1.79
N CYS A 136 -3.78 6.60 3.03
CA CYS A 136 -4.67 6.64 4.20
C CYS A 136 -5.69 7.77 4.07
N ARG A 137 -5.25 8.96 3.68
CA ARG A 137 -6.14 10.12 3.49
C ARG A 137 -7.17 9.93 2.38
N MET A 138 -6.77 9.34 1.25
CA MET A 138 -7.72 9.03 0.17
C MET A 138 -8.86 8.15 0.68
N ARG A 139 -8.58 7.21 1.58
CA ARG A 139 -9.60 6.32 2.15
C ARG A 139 -10.48 7.02 3.20
N LEU A 140 -10.03 8.11 3.82
CA LEU A 140 -10.81 8.90 4.79
C LEU A 140 -11.79 9.86 4.12
N VAL A 141 -11.69 10.09 2.81
CA VAL A 141 -12.59 10.97 2.06
C VAL A 141 -14.04 10.46 2.04
N PRO A 142 -14.33 9.18 1.74
CA PRO A 142 -15.69 8.64 1.84
C PRO A 142 -16.08 8.36 3.29
N ASP A 143 -17.37 8.54 3.60
CA ASP A 143 -17.93 8.21 4.92
C ASP A 143 -18.17 6.70 5.11
N SER A 144 -18.11 5.91 4.04
CA SER A 144 -18.37 4.46 4.06
C SER A 144 -17.19 3.63 4.57
N CYS A 145 -17.47 2.51 5.21
CA CYS A 145 -16.45 1.52 5.59
C CYS A 145 -15.85 0.80 4.36
N ILE A 146 -14.66 0.19 4.54
CA ILE A 146 -14.10 -0.78 3.59
C ILE A 146 -15.11 -1.90 3.35
N GLY A 147 -15.26 -2.28 2.09
CA GLY A 147 -16.15 -3.36 1.67
C GLY A 147 -17.59 -2.91 1.31
N VAL A 148 -18.08 -1.78 1.84
CA VAL A 148 -19.42 -1.28 1.48
C VAL A 148 -19.50 -0.91 -0.01
N SER A 149 -18.42 -0.35 -0.56
CA SER A 149 -18.31 -0.04 -1.99
C SER A 149 -18.00 -1.26 -2.88
N GLY A 150 -17.68 -2.41 -2.27
CA GLY A 150 -17.19 -3.59 -3.00
C GLY A 150 -15.71 -3.55 -3.39
N TRP A 151 -15.00 -2.48 -3.04
CA TRP A 151 -13.57 -2.30 -3.30
C TRP A 151 -12.73 -2.58 -2.05
N THR A 152 -11.51 -3.08 -2.26
CA THR A 152 -10.51 -3.23 -1.19
C THR A 152 -9.61 -2.00 -1.08
N GLY A 153 -8.71 -1.98 -0.08
CA GLY A 153 -7.74 -0.90 0.10
C GLY A 153 -6.75 -0.75 -1.05
N GLU A 154 -6.58 -1.78 -1.86
CA GLU A 154 -5.64 -1.82 -2.98
C GLU A 154 -5.98 -0.80 -4.10
N VAL A 155 -7.24 -0.36 -4.20
CA VAL A 155 -7.60 0.73 -5.15
C VAL A 155 -6.84 2.04 -4.89
N TYR A 156 -6.39 2.27 -3.66
CA TYR A 156 -5.56 3.43 -3.30
C TYR A 156 -4.07 3.15 -3.49
N GLY A 157 -3.69 1.87 -3.55
CA GLY A 157 -2.29 1.43 -3.64
C GLY A 157 -1.58 1.96 -4.88
N ALA A 158 -2.25 1.99 -6.03
CA ALA A 158 -1.67 2.54 -7.25
C ALA A 158 -1.25 4.02 -7.11
N PHE A 159 -2.02 4.82 -6.36
CA PHE A 159 -1.68 6.22 -6.08
C PHE A 159 -0.51 6.33 -5.10
N GLY A 160 -0.55 5.61 -3.97
CA GLY A 160 0.56 5.59 -3.01
C GLY A 160 1.87 5.12 -3.64
N ALA A 161 1.80 4.09 -4.47
CA ALA A 161 2.94 3.57 -5.23
C ALA A 161 3.49 4.61 -6.23
N ALA A 162 2.61 5.30 -6.99
CA ALA A 162 3.02 6.34 -7.92
C ALA A 162 3.68 7.52 -7.21
N ILE A 163 3.15 7.93 -6.05
CA ILE A 163 3.72 9.00 -5.23
C ILE A 163 5.09 8.60 -4.71
N THR A 164 5.21 7.41 -4.11
CA THR A 164 6.48 6.92 -3.56
C THR A 164 7.55 6.80 -4.64
N ALA A 165 7.22 6.19 -5.78
CA ALA A 165 8.14 6.08 -6.91
C ALA A 165 8.50 7.45 -7.48
N GLY A 166 7.52 8.35 -7.62
CA GLY A 166 7.73 9.68 -8.17
C GLY A 166 8.63 10.56 -7.31
N ARG A 167 8.54 10.44 -5.99
CA ARG A 167 9.45 11.10 -5.06
C ARG A 167 10.88 10.60 -5.24
N ILE A 168 11.08 9.28 -5.24
CA ILE A 168 12.41 8.67 -5.38
C ILE A 168 13.03 8.95 -6.75
N LEU A 169 12.23 8.99 -7.81
CA LEU A 169 12.68 9.31 -9.16
C LEU A 169 12.74 10.82 -9.45
N GLU A 170 12.46 11.66 -8.44
CA GLU A 170 12.53 13.12 -8.50
C GLU A 170 11.75 13.73 -9.67
N ILE A 171 10.54 13.19 -9.94
CA ILE A 171 9.72 13.67 -11.05
C ILE A 171 9.09 15.04 -10.74
N THR A 172 8.86 15.81 -11.79
CA THR A 172 8.25 17.14 -11.69
C THR A 172 6.78 17.07 -11.27
N GLU A 173 6.20 18.18 -10.78
CA GLU A 173 4.76 18.29 -10.48
C GLU A 173 3.87 17.88 -11.67
N LYS A 174 4.27 18.26 -12.88
CA LYS A 174 3.57 17.91 -14.10
C LYS A 174 3.59 16.39 -14.35
N GLU A 175 4.74 15.77 -14.17
CA GLU A 175 4.88 14.32 -14.30
C GLU A 175 4.15 13.60 -13.17
N MET A 176 4.19 14.11 -11.93
CA MET A 176 3.41 13.57 -10.81
C MET A 176 1.91 13.58 -11.11
N ARG A 177 1.38 14.69 -11.64
CA ARG A 177 -0.03 14.76 -12.07
C ARG A 177 -0.35 13.70 -13.13
N ASN A 178 0.54 13.51 -14.11
CA ASN A 178 0.36 12.48 -15.13
C ASN A 178 0.44 11.07 -14.53
N ALA A 179 1.38 10.81 -13.64
CA ALA A 179 1.53 9.53 -12.95
C ALA A 179 0.26 9.16 -12.15
N LEU A 180 -0.30 10.11 -11.41
CA LEU A 180 -1.55 9.92 -10.67
C LEU A 180 -2.76 9.69 -11.59
N GLY A 181 -2.82 10.42 -12.73
CA GLY A 181 -3.84 10.19 -13.75
C GLY A 181 -3.73 8.86 -14.47
N LEU A 182 -2.51 8.33 -14.66
CA LEU A 182 -2.25 6.99 -15.19
C LEU A 182 -2.55 5.91 -14.13
N ALA A 183 -2.24 6.17 -12.86
CA ALA A 183 -2.58 5.29 -11.75
C ALA A 183 -4.10 5.08 -11.64
N LEU A 184 -4.91 6.14 -11.84
CA LEU A 184 -6.37 6.00 -11.90
C LEU A 184 -6.81 4.94 -12.91
N SER A 185 -6.18 4.90 -14.08
CA SER A 185 -6.55 3.93 -15.16
C SER A 185 -6.21 2.48 -14.80
N GLN A 186 -5.42 2.26 -13.75
CA GLN A 186 -4.98 0.95 -13.29
C GLN A 186 -5.45 0.63 -11.86
N SER A 187 -6.13 1.58 -11.19
CA SER A 187 -6.68 1.35 -9.85
C SER A 187 -7.70 0.22 -9.88
N SER A 188 -7.43 -0.82 -9.12
CA SER A 188 -8.31 -2.00 -9.04
C SER A 188 -8.12 -2.69 -7.69
N GLY A 189 -9.02 -3.63 -7.39
CA GLY A 189 -9.01 -4.39 -6.15
C GLY A 189 -10.43 -4.60 -5.67
N THR A 190 -10.99 -5.78 -6.00
CA THR A 190 -12.34 -6.15 -5.59
C THR A 190 -12.33 -6.93 -4.28
N ALA A 191 -13.28 -6.68 -3.39
CA ALA A 191 -13.50 -7.44 -2.17
C ALA A 191 -13.94 -8.89 -2.44
N GLN A 192 -14.35 -9.23 -3.68
CA GLN A 192 -14.77 -10.58 -4.02
C GLN A 192 -13.70 -11.62 -3.74
N THR A 193 -12.41 -11.29 -3.95
CA THR A 193 -11.31 -12.21 -3.63
C THR A 193 -11.23 -12.57 -2.15
N ILE A 194 -11.62 -11.65 -1.27
CA ILE A 194 -11.69 -11.89 0.19
C ILE A 194 -12.88 -12.80 0.50
N TYR A 195 -14.05 -12.54 -0.09
CA TYR A 195 -15.26 -13.34 0.12
C TYR A 195 -15.09 -14.77 -0.36
N ASP A 196 -14.39 -14.96 -1.47
CA ASP A 196 -14.13 -16.29 -2.04
C ASP A 196 -12.94 -17.01 -1.36
N GLY A 197 -12.17 -16.32 -0.51
CA GLY A 197 -11.01 -16.89 0.19
C GLY A 197 -9.89 -17.36 -0.73
N VAL A 198 -9.64 -16.65 -1.85
CA VAL A 198 -8.70 -17.07 -2.89
C VAL A 198 -7.34 -16.39 -2.76
N LEU A 199 -6.30 -17.00 -3.37
CA LEU A 199 -4.93 -16.48 -3.37
C LEU A 199 -4.81 -15.11 -4.05
N GLY A 200 -5.74 -14.76 -4.93
CA GLY A 200 -5.80 -13.46 -5.60
C GLY A 200 -5.78 -12.26 -4.66
N THR A 201 -6.27 -12.41 -3.42
CA THR A 201 -6.27 -11.34 -2.41
C THR A 201 -4.85 -10.79 -2.16
N ARG A 202 -3.86 -11.65 -2.01
CA ARG A 202 -2.46 -11.23 -1.77
C ARG A 202 -1.80 -10.64 -3.00
N VAL A 203 -2.17 -11.12 -4.20
CA VAL A 203 -1.62 -10.65 -5.48
C VAL A 203 -2.18 -9.28 -5.85
N GLN A 204 -3.39 -8.93 -5.41
CA GLN A 204 -3.95 -7.58 -5.62
C GLN A 204 -3.04 -6.48 -5.08
N GLN A 205 -2.36 -6.71 -3.94
CA GLN A 205 -1.37 -5.76 -3.42
C GLN A 205 -0.23 -5.56 -4.41
N GLY A 206 0.29 -6.65 -4.97
CA GLY A 206 1.33 -6.60 -6.00
C GLY A 206 0.86 -5.89 -7.27
N PHE A 207 -0.37 -6.13 -7.72
CA PHE A 207 -0.93 -5.44 -8.88
C PHE A 207 -1.00 -3.94 -8.68
N SER A 208 -1.50 -3.47 -7.54
CA SER A 208 -1.63 -2.04 -7.26
C SER A 208 -0.27 -1.34 -7.12
N ALA A 209 0.67 -1.97 -6.43
CA ALA A 209 2.03 -1.46 -6.28
C ALA A 209 2.77 -1.37 -7.63
N ARG A 210 2.68 -2.44 -8.44
CA ARG A 210 3.20 -2.48 -9.82
C ARG A 210 2.60 -1.37 -10.69
N ALA A 211 1.29 -1.20 -10.64
CA ALA A 211 0.55 -0.19 -11.42
C ALA A 211 1.07 1.23 -11.15
N GLY A 212 1.33 1.57 -9.88
CA GLY A 212 1.82 2.89 -9.52
C GLY A 212 3.24 3.16 -10.02
N LEU A 213 4.18 2.22 -9.82
CA LEU A 213 5.55 2.37 -10.34
C LEU A 213 5.55 2.48 -11.87
N LEU A 214 4.78 1.62 -12.56
CA LEU A 214 4.66 1.69 -14.02
C LEU A 214 4.08 3.02 -14.48
N SER A 215 3.05 3.54 -13.81
CA SER A 215 2.44 4.85 -14.10
C SER A 215 3.48 5.97 -14.00
N THR A 216 4.32 5.92 -12.97
CA THR A 216 5.40 6.90 -12.79
C THR A 216 6.41 6.84 -13.92
N VAL A 217 6.90 5.64 -14.25
CA VAL A 217 7.87 5.46 -15.35
C VAL A 217 7.28 5.91 -16.70
N LEU A 218 6.00 5.63 -16.97
CA LEU A 218 5.32 6.12 -18.17
C LEU A 218 5.25 7.65 -18.21
N ALA A 219 4.96 8.29 -17.07
CA ALA A 219 4.91 9.75 -16.98
C ALA A 219 6.28 10.40 -17.29
N THR A 220 7.39 9.79 -16.83
CA THR A 220 8.76 10.28 -17.19
C THR A 220 9.08 10.11 -18.67
N LYS A 221 8.36 9.24 -19.38
CA LYS A 221 8.46 9.10 -20.86
C LYS A 221 7.52 10.04 -21.62
N GLY A 222 6.83 10.93 -20.91
CA GLY A 222 5.95 11.91 -21.51
C GLY A 222 4.52 11.43 -21.77
N ILE A 223 4.15 10.24 -21.28
CA ILE A 223 2.77 9.78 -21.36
C ILE A 223 1.92 10.59 -20.39
N THR A 224 0.84 11.16 -20.90
CA THR A 224 -0.09 11.99 -20.12
C THR A 224 -1.20 11.14 -19.49
N GLY A 225 -1.54 11.44 -18.24
CA GLY A 225 -2.66 10.84 -17.52
C GLY A 225 -3.86 11.79 -17.39
N ALA A 226 -4.95 11.29 -16.83
CA ALA A 226 -6.15 12.07 -16.55
C ALA A 226 -5.82 13.26 -15.62
N GLN A 227 -6.07 14.49 -16.08
CA GLN A 227 -5.72 15.69 -15.31
C GLN A 227 -6.64 15.92 -14.10
N ASN A 228 -7.90 15.54 -14.21
CA ASN A 228 -8.91 15.63 -13.16
C ASN A 228 -9.16 14.25 -12.53
N PHE A 229 -8.08 13.57 -12.15
CA PHE A 229 -8.10 12.17 -11.71
C PHE A 229 -8.90 11.93 -10.41
N LEU A 230 -9.10 12.93 -9.55
CA LEU A 230 -9.89 12.80 -8.31
C LEU A 230 -11.39 13.05 -8.52
N GLU A 231 -11.73 14.25 -8.99
CA GLU A 231 -13.10 14.80 -9.00
C GLU A 231 -13.71 14.94 -10.40
N GLY A 232 -12.93 14.66 -11.46
CA GLY A 232 -13.44 14.73 -12.83
C GLY A 232 -14.69 13.86 -13.01
N ARG A 233 -15.53 14.13 -14.01
CA ARG A 233 -16.77 13.38 -14.30
C ARG A 233 -16.60 11.86 -14.23
N ALA A 234 -15.43 11.35 -14.58
CA ALA A 234 -15.01 9.95 -14.47
C ALA A 234 -13.72 9.82 -13.64
N GLY A 235 -13.53 10.70 -12.64
CA GLY A 235 -12.44 10.65 -11.68
C GLY A 235 -12.66 9.57 -10.63
N PHE A 236 -11.69 9.42 -9.73
CA PHE A 236 -11.68 8.35 -8.74
C PHE A 236 -12.97 8.33 -7.90
N TYR A 237 -13.31 9.41 -7.21
CA TYR A 237 -14.45 9.39 -6.30
C TYR A 237 -15.80 9.25 -7.01
N PRO A 238 -16.10 9.98 -8.11
CA PRO A 238 -17.37 9.78 -8.84
C PRO A 238 -17.57 8.38 -9.41
N VAL A 239 -16.49 7.63 -9.70
CA VAL A 239 -16.58 6.27 -10.24
C VAL A 239 -16.67 5.24 -9.12
N TYR A 240 -15.70 5.27 -8.17
CA TYR A 240 -15.57 4.22 -7.15
C TYR A 240 -16.57 4.37 -6.00
N TYR A 241 -17.11 5.57 -5.79
CA TYR A 241 -18.07 5.90 -4.74
C TYR A 241 -19.38 6.44 -5.30
N ARG A 242 -19.78 5.96 -6.46
CA ARG A 242 -21.04 6.36 -7.11
C ARG A 242 -22.23 6.13 -6.19
N GLY A 243 -23.00 7.19 -5.89
CA GLY A 243 -24.18 7.13 -5.02
C GLY A 243 -23.85 7.07 -3.53
N MET A 244 -22.60 7.31 -3.14
CA MET A 244 -22.17 7.42 -1.75
C MET A 244 -21.71 8.83 -1.46
N ASP A 245 -21.85 9.27 -0.22
CA ASP A 245 -21.36 10.57 0.23
C ASP A 245 -19.86 10.54 0.45
N TYR A 246 -19.20 11.62 0.03
CA TYR A 246 -17.77 11.83 0.27
C TYR A 246 -17.44 13.32 0.33
N ASP A 247 -16.47 13.67 1.17
CA ASP A 247 -15.96 15.02 1.30
C ASP A 247 -14.50 15.07 0.88
N ILE A 248 -14.25 15.50 -0.36
CA ILE A 248 -12.90 15.56 -0.95
C ILE A 248 -11.96 16.49 -0.19
N SER A 249 -12.47 17.47 0.57
CA SER A 249 -11.65 18.40 1.34
C SER A 249 -10.81 17.68 2.40
N ARG A 250 -11.31 16.57 2.93
CA ARG A 250 -10.61 15.73 3.94
C ARG A 250 -9.26 15.21 3.44
N LEU A 251 -9.09 15.08 2.13
CA LEU A 251 -7.82 14.63 1.54
C LEU A 251 -6.65 15.57 1.89
N VAL A 252 -6.92 16.86 1.97
CA VAL A 252 -5.91 17.90 2.19
C VAL A 252 -6.10 18.70 3.48
N ASP A 253 -7.10 18.36 4.29
CA ASP A 253 -7.33 18.99 5.58
C ASP A 253 -6.20 18.66 6.56
N GLY A 254 -5.48 19.70 7.08
CA GLY A 254 -4.33 19.52 7.95
C GLY A 254 -3.18 18.69 7.33
N ILE A 255 -3.07 18.66 5.99
CA ILE A 255 -1.98 17.94 5.30
C ILE A 255 -0.64 18.63 5.60
N GLY A 256 0.34 17.86 6.05
CA GLY A 256 1.64 18.37 6.53
C GLY A 256 1.65 18.78 8.01
N GLU A 257 0.52 18.85 8.69
CA GLU A 257 0.39 19.16 10.11
C GLU A 257 -0.06 17.93 10.92
N ARG A 258 -1.04 17.18 10.39
CA ARG A 258 -1.56 15.95 10.94
C ARG A 258 -1.18 14.79 10.02
N TYR A 259 -0.63 13.73 10.58
CA TYR A 259 -0.15 12.56 9.84
C TYR A 259 -0.98 11.32 10.17
N GLU A 260 -1.71 10.81 9.20
CA GLU A 260 -2.49 9.57 9.31
C GLU A 260 -1.59 8.35 9.47
N LEU A 261 -0.36 8.40 8.99
CA LEU A 261 0.65 7.35 9.19
C LEU A 261 0.81 6.98 10.68
N LEU A 262 0.60 7.91 11.61
CA LEU A 262 0.68 7.65 13.06
C LEU A 262 -0.42 6.72 13.57
N ASN A 263 -1.49 6.53 12.82
CA ASN A 263 -2.59 5.61 13.12
C ASN A 263 -2.35 4.20 12.56
N THR A 264 -1.16 3.89 12.06
CA THR A 264 -0.81 2.53 11.65
C THR A 264 -0.43 1.68 12.86
N VAL A 265 -0.86 0.43 12.87
CA VAL A 265 -0.61 -0.51 13.95
C VAL A 265 0.03 -1.78 13.43
N THR A 266 1.01 -2.29 14.18
CA THR A 266 1.65 -3.58 13.92
C THR A 266 0.79 -4.69 14.50
N LYS A 267 0.57 -5.75 13.74
CA LYS A 267 -0.23 -6.89 14.16
C LYS A 267 0.58 -7.83 15.06
N PRO A 268 0.07 -8.25 16.21
CA PRO A 268 0.68 -9.28 17.06
C PRO A 268 0.44 -10.70 16.52
N TYR A 269 -0.53 -10.88 15.62
CA TYR A 269 -0.92 -12.16 15.05
C TYR A 269 -1.04 -12.07 13.52
N PRO A 270 -0.66 -13.12 12.76
CA PRO A 270 -0.80 -13.15 11.30
C PRO A 270 -2.26 -13.40 10.90
N CYS A 271 -3.08 -12.36 11.01
CA CYS A 271 -4.51 -12.43 10.70
C CYS A 271 -5.08 -11.06 10.35
N CYS A 272 -6.33 -11.04 9.90
CA CYS A 272 -7.08 -9.80 9.69
C CYS A 272 -7.08 -8.93 10.96
N GLY A 273 -6.84 -7.62 10.83
CA GLY A 273 -6.78 -6.68 11.93
C GLY A 273 -8.00 -6.69 12.85
N PHE A 274 -9.19 -6.97 12.33
CA PHE A 274 -10.43 -7.08 13.11
C PHE A 274 -10.46 -8.30 14.04
N LEU A 275 -9.63 -9.31 13.83
CA LEU A 275 -9.56 -10.51 14.68
C LEU A 275 -8.60 -10.37 15.88
N MET A 276 -7.78 -9.32 15.93
CA MET A 276 -6.78 -9.17 16.99
C MET A 276 -7.42 -9.07 18.38
N ALA A 277 -8.43 -8.22 18.55
CA ALA A 277 -9.12 -8.09 19.83
C ALA A 277 -9.88 -9.36 20.26
N PRO A 278 -10.63 -10.05 19.39
CA PRO A 278 -11.17 -11.38 19.69
C PRO A 278 -10.12 -12.40 20.13
N ILE A 279 -9.00 -12.50 19.42
CA ILE A 279 -7.91 -13.44 19.76
C ILE A 279 -7.33 -13.11 21.14
N GLU A 280 -7.00 -11.87 21.40
CA GLU A 280 -6.47 -11.44 22.68
C GLU A 280 -7.45 -11.72 23.84
N ASN A 281 -8.73 -11.46 23.63
CA ASN A 281 -9.76 -11.76 24.63
C ASN A 281 -9.86 -13.26 24.92
N VAL A 282 -9.82 -14.12 23.91
CA VAL A 282 -9.80 -15.58 24.10
C VAL A 282 -8.57 -16.01 24.87
N ILE A 283 -7.38 -15.53 24.49
CA ILE A 283 -6.13 -15.83 25.22
C ILE A 283 -6.22 -15.39 26.68
N ASN A 284 -6.76 -14.22 26.95
CA ASN A 284 -6.91 -13.71 28.32
C ASN A 284 -7.91 -14.55 29.13
N ILE A 285 -9.05 -14.94 28.56
CA ILE A 285 -10.02 -15.85 29.19
C ILE A 285 -9.35 -17.19 29.52
N MET A 286 -8.59 -17.75 28.59
CA MET A 286 -7.86 -19.01 28.81
C MET A 286 -6.88 -18.88 29.97
N ARG A 287 -6.06 -17.80 29.98
CA ARG A 287 -5.10 -17.56 31.08
C ARG A 287 -5.77 -17.38 32.44
N HIS A 288 -6.85 -16.60 32.51
CA HIS A 288 -7.56 -16.36 33.78
C HIS A 288 -8.24 -17.61 34.35
N ASN A 289 -8.63 -18.54 33.49
CA ASN A 289 -9.30 -19.77 33.89
C ASN A 289 -8.38 -20.99 33.89
N ASN A 290 -7.04 -20.82 33.76
CA ASN A 290 -6.05 -21.88 33.68
C ASN A 290 -6.34 -22.95 32.60
N LEU A 291 -6.93 -22.52 31.46
CA LEU A 291 -7.23 -23.40 30.33
C LEU A 291 -5.97 -23.54 29.47
N HIS A 292 -5.36 -24.72 29.46
CA HIS A 292 -4.11 -24.98 28.69
C HIS A 292 -4.36 -25.66 27.32
N SER A 293 -5.51 -26.27 27.13
CA SER A 293 -5.95 -26.82 25.85
C SER A 293 -7.47 -26.95 25.85
N VAL A 294 -8.09 -26.76 24.70
CA VAL A 294 -9.47 -27.20 24.45
C VAL A 294 -9.34 -28.65 23.94
N SER A 295 -9.70 -29.64 24.76
CA SER A 295 -9.85 -30.99 24.24
C SER A 295 -11.00 -30.98 23.23
N SER A 296 -10.72 -31.32 21.98
CA SER A 296 -11.72 -31.47 20.93
C SER A 296 -12.55 -32.73 21.18
N SER A 297 -13.36 -32.74 22.23
CA SER A 297 -14.48 -33.67 22.35
C SER A 297 -15.74 -32.94 21.86
N VAL A 298 -15.82 -32.66 20.58
CA VAL A 298 -17.10 -32.50 19.92
C VAL A 298 -17.60 -33.90 19.69
N SER A 299 -18.45 -34.41 20.60
CA SER A 299 -19.27 -35.57 20.33
C SER A 299 -20.23 -35.21 19.19
N GLU A 300 -20.10 -35.90 18.07
CA GLU A 300 -21.11 -35.90 17.02
C GLU A 300 -22.44 -36.29 17.64
N GLY A 301 -23.41 -35.36 17.65
CA GLY A 301 -24.79 -35.56 18.03
C GLY A 301 -25.71 -35.05 16.93
#